data_cae596f186035c13ef731f15c0b45a99
#
_entry.id   cae596f186035c13ef731f15c0b45a99
#
_cell.length_a   1.000
_cell.length_b   1.000
_cell.length_c   1.000
_cell.angle_alpha   90.00
_cell.angle_beta   90.00
_cell.angle_gamma   90.00
#
_symmetry.space_group_name_H-M   'P 1'
#
loop_
_entity.id
_entity.type
_entity.pdbx_description
1 polymer ?
#
loop_
_entity_poly.entity_id
_entity_poly.type
_entity_poly.pdbx_seq_one_letter_code
_entity_poly.pdbx_strand_id
1 'polypeptide(L)'
;MIKFVKSIGPKTILLSVLFISRADSIRKMWYLCNGMEKAKKNEEFYMGHSDMHDFTLRGEGFLYCEQGESDVVVDFQNYKMTPGSLLYLTPDLHPHFLNQSEEFQGLYWIATERFLDRIQYGLPVAFYDHISLHPMMVCDDHLLSLIRLLHDYYNTEMQASRQLILTDLAHAFFLAYELKVMETFEIDRDACPAHIERQCRHFYLLVQKHFREHRDVGFYAGELCVTANYLAVIIRKYCRETPKLAITRQTISEIKYQLIYTSKTIEQIAKELHFPDSSYMCRYFRRATGRALDEYRREMK
;
A
#
# COMPACT_ATOMS: atom_id res chain seq x y z
N MET A 1 -5.47 -18.30 49.34
CA MET A 1 -4.61 -18.19 48.14
C MET A 1 -4.48 -16.74 47.73
N ILE A 2 -4.08 -15.87 48.63
CA ILE A 2 -3.85 -14.43 48.42
C ILE A 2 -2.56 -14.10 49.20
N LYS A 3 -1.41 -14.40 48.59
CA LYS A 3 -0.09 -13.95 49.06
C LYS A 3 0.98 -14.17 47.98
N PHE A 4 0.83 -13.57 46.79
CA PHE A 4 1.95 -13.48 45.81
C PHE A 4 1.78 -12.33 44.79
N VAL A 5 1.16 -11.20 45.20
CA VAL A 5 1.07 -10.01 44.37
C VAL A 5 1.63 -8.81 45.13
N LYS A 6 2.92 -8.88 45.48
CA LYS A 6 3.69 -7.71 45.91
C LYS A 6 5.15 -7.87 45.50
N SER A 7 5.45 -7.68 44.23
CA SER A 7 6.79 -7.38 43.71
C SER A 7 6.85 -7.34 42.17
N ILE A 8 5.89 -6.74 41.51
CA ILE A 8 6.00 -6.51 40.07
C ILE A 8 5.85 -5.00 39.86
N GLY A 9 6.95 -4.34 39.57
CA GLY A 9 7.00 -2.90 39.36
C GLY A 9 6.27 -2.47 38.06
N PRO A 10 5.97 -1.17 37.89
CA PRO A 10 5.11 -0.64 36.84
C PRO A 10 5.59 -0.96 35.41
N LYS A 11 6.87 -1.29 35.21
CA LYS A 11 7.42 -1.70 33.90
C LYS A 11 6.98 -3.10 33.45
N THR A 12 6.67 -4.01 34.35
CA THR A 12 6.26 -5.39 34.02
C THR A 12 4.77 -5.46 33.69
N ILE A 13 3.97 -4.54 34.22
CA ILE A 13 2.55 -4.42 33.88
C ILE A 13 2.41 -3.86 32.46
N LEU A 14 3.26 -2.91 32.06
CA LEU A 14 3.28 -2.38 30.69
C LEU A 14 3.64 -3.47 29.65
N LEU A 15 4.59 -4.34 29.98
CA LEU A 15 4.97 -5.46 29.12
C LEU A 15 3.89 -6.53 29.01
N SER A 16 3.15 -6.81 30.07
CA SER A 16 2.05 -7.79 30.04
C SER A 16 0.83 -7.26 29.28
N VAL A 17 0.52 -5.97 29.37
CA VAL A 17 -0.57 -5.34 28.60
C VAL A 17 -0.19 -5.28 27.12
N LEU A 18 1.06 -4.99 26.76
CA LEU A 18 1.56 -5.04 25.40
C LEU A 18 1.54 -6.48 24.82
N PHE A 19 1.80 -7.52 25.63
CA PHE A 19 1.75 -8.93 25.20
C PHE A 19 0.31 -9.44 24.99
N ILE A 20 -0.65 -9.00 25.81
CA ILE A 20 -2.07 -9.39 25.68
C ILE A 20 -2.69 -8.71 24.44
N SER A 21 -2.40 -7.44 24.20
CA SER A 21 -2.79 -6.71 22.99
C SER A 21 -2.22 -7.36 21.72
N ARG A 22 -0.95 -7.84 21.76
CA ARG A 22 -0.31 -8.52 20.64
C ARG A 22 -0.92 -9.90 20.31
N ALA A 23 -1.31 -10.68 21.32
CA ALA A 23 -1.91 -12.00 21.11
C ALA A 23 -3.32 -11.92 20.49
N ASP A 24 -4.10 -10.89 20.83
CA ASP A 24 -5.41 -10.66 20.22
C ASP A 24 -5.29 -10.09 18.80
N SER A 25 -4.30 -9.24 18.51
CA SER A 25 -3.99 -8.76 17.18
C SER A 25 -3.58 -9.91 16.23
N ILE A 26 -2.75 -10.83 16.70
CA ILE A 26 -2.34 -12.02 15.93
C ILE A 26 -3.53 -12.96 15.67
N ARG A 27 -4.44 -13.15 16.64
CA ARG A 27 -5.66 -13.94 16.46
C ARG A 27 -6.62 -13.30 15.45
N LYS A 28 -6.83 -11.97 15.53
CA LYS A 28 -7.68 -11.24 14.58
C LYS A 28 -7.07 -11.22 13.17
N MET A 29 -5.75 -11.09 13.04
CA MET A 29 -5.04 -11.20 11.76
C MET A 29 -5.24 -12.58 11.10
N TRP A 30 -5.26 -13.67 11.88
CA TRP A 30 -5.56 -15.01 11.37
C TRP A 30 -7.01 -15.13 10.86
N TYR A 31 -7.98 -14.47 11.52
CA TYR A 31 -9.38 -14.41 11.07
C TYR A 31 -9.57 -13.59 9.80
N LEU A 32 -8.82 -12.49 9.61
CA LEU A 32 -8.88 -11.67 8.40
C LEU A 32 -8.23 -12.37 7.20
N CYS A 33 -7.10 -13.03 7.37
CA CYS A 33 -6.50 -13.88 6.34
C CYS A 33 -7.46 -15.02 5.93
N ASN A 34 -8.16 -15.65 6.88
CA ASN A 34 -9.16 -16.68 6.59
C ASN A 34 -10.47 -16.13 6.03
N GLY A 35 -10.84 -14.88 6.35
CA GLY A 35 -11.97 -14.18 5.73
C GLY A 35 -11.72 -13.88 4.25
N MET A 36 -10.49 -13.53 3.88
CA MET A 36 -10.08 -13.35 2.48
C MET A 36 -9.87 -14.69 1.75
N GLU A 37 -9.53 -15.80 2.44
CA GLU A 37 -9.49 -17.15 1.84
C GLU A 37 -10.88 -17.65 1.45
N LYS A 38 -11.95 -17.12 2.04
CA LYS A 38 -13.34 -17.38 1.62
C LYS A 38 -13.79 -16.52 0.44
N ALA A 39 -13.08 -15.44 0.10
CA ALA A 39 -13.28 -14.73 -1.15
C ALA A 39 -13.03 -15.74 -2.30
N LYS A 40 -14.05 -15.92 -3.14
CA LYS A 40 -14.04 -16.88 -4.25
C LYS A 40 -12.75 -16.71 -5.03
N LYS A 41 -12.00 -17.78 -5.25
CA LYS A 41 -10.65 -17.87 -5.85
C LYS A 41 -10.40 -17.09 -7.16
N ASN A 42 -11.38 -16.38 -7.71
CA ASN A 42 -11.35 -15.68 -8.99
C ASN A 42 -11.88 -14.23 -8.93
N GLU A 43 -12.13 -13.66 -7.75
CA GLU A 43 -12.54 -12.26 -7.68
C GLU A 43 -11.31 -11.36 -7.81
N GLU A 44 -11.42 -10.36 -8.68
CA GLU A 44 -10.37 -9.37 -8.94
C GLU A 44 -10.62 -8.05 -8.17
N PHE A 45 -11.76 -7.94 -7.51
CA PHE A 45 -12.21 -6.78 -6.76
C PHE A 45 -12.89 -7.23 -5.46
N TYR A 46 -12.51 -6.65 -4.34
CA TYR A 46 -13.00 -6.98 -3.00
C TYR A 46 -13.46 -5.72 -2.27
N MET A 47 -14.59 -5.79 -1.60
CA MET A 47 -15.14 -4.70 -0.82
C MET A 47 -15.79 -5.23 0.45
N GLY A 48 -15.67 -4.47 1.56
CA GLY A 48 -16.26 -4.86 2.83
C GLY A 48 -16.03 -3.84 3.94
N HIS A 49 -16.66 -4.09 5.07
CA HIS A 49 -16.43 -3.33 6.30
C HIS A 49 -15.38 -4.05 7.15
N SER A 50 -14.54 -3.29 7.81
CA SER A 50 -13.49 -3.84 8.68
C SER A 50 -13.22 -2.93 9.86
N ASP A 51 -13.10 -3.56 11.03
CA ASP A 51 -12.34 -3.11 12.16
C ASP A 51 -10.86 -3.48 11.88
N MET A 52 -10.12 -2.57 11.30
CA MET A 52 -8.79 -2.85 10.74
C MET A 52 -7.73 -2.98 11.82
N HIS A 53 -7.19 -4.19 11.97
CA HIS A 53 -5.91 -4.41 12.61
C HIS A 53 -4.99 -5.06 11.58
N ASP A 54 -3.91 -4.43 11.17
CA ASP A 54 -2.89 -4.90 10.22
C ASP A 54 -3.41 -5.57 8.93
N PHE A 55 -3.19 -4.92 7.81
CA PHE A 55 -3.71 -5.30 6.50
C PHE A 55 -2.61 -5.82 5.58
N THR A 56 -2.74 -7.04 5.10
CA THR A 56 -1.85 -7.56 4.06
C THR A 56 -2.51 -7.38 2.69
N LEU A 57 -2.07 -6.36 1.96
CA LEU A 57 -2.62 -6.02 0.65
C LEU A 57 -1.97 -6.84 -0.46
N ARG A 58 -2.78 -7.53 -1.26
CA ARG A 58 -2.39 -8.11 -2.55
C ARG A 58 -2.94 -7.30 -3.74
N GLY A 59 -3.10 -6.00 -3.56
CA GLY A 59 -3.65 -5.09 -4.56
C GLY A 59 -3.63 -3.67 -4.05
N GLU A 60 -4.23 -2.78 -4.79
CA GLU A 60 -4.39 -1.38 -4.42
C GLU A 60 -5.86 -1.08 -4.16
N GLY A 61 -6.13 -0.09 -3.33
CA GLY A 61 -7.49 0.27 -3.01
C GLY A 61 -7.58 1.44 -2.06
N PHE A 62 -8.69 1.51 -1.36
CA PHE A 62 -8.98 2.60 -0.44
C PHE A 62 -9.64 2.08 0.83
N LEU A 63 -9.41 2.80 1.90
CA LEU A 63 -10.16 2.69 3.15
C LEU A 63 -10.83 4.03 3.43
N TYR A 64 -12.15 4.03 3.50
CA TYR A 64 -12.97 5.17 3.89
C TYR A 64 -13.41 5.00 5.34
N CYS A 65 -13.18 6.00 6.19
CA CYS A 65 -13.66 6.01 7.57
C CYS A 65 -15.11 6.47 7.61
N GLU A 66 -16.03 5.60 8.02
CA GLU A 66 -17.44 5.92 8.17
C GLU A 66 -17.77 6.46 9.57
N GLN A 67 -17.19 5.85 10.61
CA GLN A 67 -17.42 6.20 12.00
C GLN A 67 -16.16 5.98 12.85
N GLY A 68 -16.11 6.64 14.01
CA GLY A 68 -15.02 6.50 14.95
C GLY A 68 -13.73 7.17 14.50
N GLU A 69 -12.64 6.85 15.15
CA GLU A 69 -11.31 7.41 14.89
C GLU A 69 -10.26 6.31 14.93
N SER A 70 -9.19 6.49 14.18
CA SER A 70 -8.02 5.61 14.24
C SER A 70 -6.73 6.39 13.98
N ASP A 71 -5.69 6.09 14.76
CA ASP A 71 -4.33 6.54 14.46
C ASP A 71 -3.67 5.54 13.53
N VAL A 72 -3.19 6.00 12.39
CA VAL A 72 -2.57 5.17 11.36
C VAL A 72 -1.17 5.67 11.07
N VAL A 73 -0.19 4.77 11.07
CA VAL A 73 1.17 5.05 10.60
C VAL A 73 1.33 4.51 9.19
N VAL A 74 1.63 5.37 8.26
CA VAL A 74 1.94 5.01 6.87
C VAL A 74 3.33 5.50 6.54
N ASP A 75 4.21 4.60 6.18
CA ASP A 75 5.61 4.89 5.82
C ASP A 75 6.34 5.83 6.83
N PHE A 76 6.15 5.56 8.14
CA PHE A 76 6.67 6.30 9.30
C PHE A 76 6.04 7.69 9.54
N GLN A 77 5.00 8.07 8.81
CA GLN A 77 4.21 9.27 9.09
C GLN A 77 2.93 8.90 9.83
N ASN A 78 2.60 9.71 10.84
CA ASN A 78 1.39 9.51 11.63
C ASN A 78 0.23 10.27 10.99
N TYR A 79 -0.89 9.57 10.81
CA TYR A 79 -2.14 10.13 10.32
C TYR A 79 -3.25 9.83 11.32
N LYS A 80 -4.21 10.74 11.44
CA LYS A 80 -5.44 10.52 12.20
C LYS A 80 -6.59 10.35 11.22
N MET A 81 -7.18 9.15 11.18
CA MET A 81 -8.42 8.91 10.44
C MET A 81 -9.61 9.30 11.29
N THR A 82 -10.50 10.09 10.72
CA THR A 82 -11.78 10.51 11.29
C THR A 82 -12.87 10.28 10.25
N PRO A 83 -14.17 10.33 10.61
CA PRO A 83 -15.25 10.19 9.63
C PRO A 83 -15.05 11.12 8.43
N GLY A 84 -15.13 10.56 7.23
CA GLY A 84 -14.83 11.26 5.98
C GLY A 84 -13.38 11.14 5.50
N SER A 85 -12.46 10.58 6.28
CA SER A 85 -11.10 10.32 5.82
C SER A 85 -11.07 9.17 4.81
N LEU A 86 -10.30 9.37 3.74
CA LEU A 86 -10.05 8.38 2.69
C LEU A 86 -8.55 8.11 2.63
N LEU A 87 -8.15 6.87 2.90
CA LEU A 87 -6.76 6.41 2.88
C LEU A 87 -6.54 5.54 1.65
N TYR A 88 -5.57 5.92 0.80
CA TYR A 88 -5.12 5.11 -0.31
C TYR A 88 -4.21 3.99 0.19
N LEU A 89 -4.50 2.78 -0.26
CA LEU A 89 -3.83 1.55 0.14
C LEU A 89 -3.09 0.96 -1.05
N THR A 90 -1.79 0.78 -0.92
CA THR A 90 -0.96 0.05 -1.90
C THR A 90 -0.11 -0.98 -1.20
N PRO A 91 0.40 -2.00 -1.91
CA PRO A 91 1.34 -2.96 -1.33
C PRO A 91 2.61 -2.33 -0.77
N ASP A 92 2.94 -1.12 -1.23
CA ASP A 92 4.15 -0.38 -0.83
C ASP A 92 3.95 0.49 0.41
N LEU A 93 2.72 0.95 0.64
CA LEU A 93 2.33 1.72 1.81
C LEU A 93 1.86 0.74 2.89
N HIS A 94 2.70 0.35 3.80
CA HIS A 94 2.36 -0.55 4.91
C HIS A 94 1.64 0.22 6.03
N PRO A 95 0.31 0.37 6.00
CA PRO A 95 -0.43 1.07 7.04
C PRO A 95 -0.45 0.22 8.32
N HIS A 96 -0.10 0.83 9.44
CA HIS A 96 -0.24 0.25 10.77
C HIS A 96 -1.28 1.03 11.55
N PHE A 97 -2.35 0.38 11.93
CA PHE A 97 -3.41 0.95 12.76
C PHE A 97 -3.03 0.77 14.23
N LEU A 98 -2.79 1.88 14.94
CA LEU A 98 -2.29 1.85 16.32
C LEU A 98 -3.41 1.88 17.35
N ASN A 99 -4.23 2.91 17.29
CA ASN A 99 -5.30 3.16 18.25
C ASN A 99 -6.60 3.31 17.46
N GLN A 100 -7.56 2.44 17.74
CA GLN A 100 -8.90 2.52 17.16
C GLN A 100 -9.91 2.75 18.27
N SER A 101 -10.85 3.67 18.05
CA SER A 101 -12.02 3.76 18.90
C SER A 101 -12.88 2.50 18.76
N GLU A 102 -13.64 2.14 19.79
CA GLU A 102 -14.56 0.99 19.74
C GLU A 102 -15.63 1.12 18.64
N GLU A 103 -15.92 2.35 18.24
CA GLU A 103 -16.91 2.70 17.21
C GLU A 103 -16.31 2.77 15.81
N PHE A 104 -15.01 2.50 15.62
CA PHE A 104 -14.36 2.62 14.32
C PHE A 104 -14.98 1.66 13.32
N GLN A 105 -15.47 2.21 12.23
CA GLN A 105 -15.97 1.48 11.07
C GLN A 105 -15.34 2.04 9.80
N GLY A 106 -14.67 1.16 9.07
CA GLY A 106 -14.05 1.49 7.79
C GLY A 106 -14.65 0.67 6.65
N LEU A 107 -15.04 1.33 5.58
CA LEU A 107 -15.41 0.69 4.33
C LEU A 107 -14.19 0.66 3.42
N TYR A 108 -13.73 -0.54 3.09
CA TYR A 108 -12.60 -0.72 2.18
C TYR A 108 -13.02 -1.32 0.84
N TRP A 109 -12.28 -0.98 -0.20
CA TRP A 109 -12.25 -1.75 -1.42
C TRP A 109 -10.81 -1.93 -1.92
N ILE A 110 -10.53 -3.08 -2.47
CA ILE A 110 -9.21 -3.48 -2.96
C ILE A 110 -9.39 -4.19 -4.28
N ALA A 111 -8.55 -3.85 -5.23
CA ALA A 111 -8.52 -4.46 -6.54
C ALA A 111 -7.14 -5.10 -6.80
N THR A 112 -7.13 -6.23 -7.49
CA THR A 112 -5.89 -6.87 -7.94
C THR A 112 -5.23 -6.05 -9.04
N GLU A 113 -3.90 -6.21 -9.22
CA GLU A 113 -3.12 -5.57 -10.28
C GLU A 113 -3.81 -5.76 -11.65
N ARG A 114 -4.26 -6.96 -11.94
CA ARG A 114 -4.96 -7.27 -13.21
C ARG A 114 -6.26 -6.48 -13.42
N PHE A 115 -7.00 -6.19 -12.35
CA PHE A 115 -8.18 -5.34 -12.43
C PHE A 115 -7.78 -3.88 -12.66
N LEU A 116 -6.76 -3.42 -11.95
CA LEU A 116 -6.25 -2.05 -12.01
C LEU A 116 -5.66 -1.71 -13.38
N ASP A 117 -4.95 -2.64 -14.01
CA ASP A 117 -4.42 -2.48 -15.38
C ASP A 117 -5.51 -2.08 -16.40
N ARG A 118 -6.74 -2.50 -16.15
CA ARG A 118 -7.87 -2.16 -17.03
C ARG A 118 -8.44 -0.77 -16.79
N ILE A 119 -8.33 -0.24 -15.58
CA ILE A 119 -8.99 1.01 -15.16
C ILE A 119 -8.03 2.19 -14.95
N GLN A 120 -6.78 1.93 -14.59
CA GLN A 120 -5.79 2.99 -14.34
C GLN A 120 -5.15 3.53 -15.63
N TYR A 121 -5.60 3.06 -16.78
CA TYR A 121 -5.10 3.50 -18.06
C TYR A 121 -5.46 4.97 -18.29
N GLY A 122 -4.50 5.86 -18.15
CA GLY A 122 -4.72 7.29 -18.39
C GLY A 122 -4.43 8.22 -17.21
N LEU A 123 -4.19 7.69 -16.00
CA LEU A 123 -3.86 8.53 -14.84
C LEU A 123 -2.43 9.11 -14.95
N PRO A 124 -2.23 10.39 -14.65
CA PRO A 124 -0.91 11.03 -14.74
C PRO A 124 0.09 10.44 -13.74
N VAL A 125 1.37 10.40 -14.11
CA VAL A 125 2.44 9.96 -13.19
C VAL A 125 2.50 10.84 -11.94
N ALA A 126 2.29 12.15 -12.10
CA ALA A 126 2.22 13.09 -10.98
C ALA A 126 1.14 12.74 -9.94
N PHE A 127 0.06 12.08 -10.36
CA PHE A 127 -0.96 11.57 -9.46
C PHE A 127 -0.39 10.49 -8.52
N TYR A 128 0.33 9.50 -9.06
CA TYR A 128 0.91 8.42 -8.27
C TYR A 128 1.98 8.90 -7.30
N ASP A 129 2.82 9.86 -7.73
CA ASP A 129 3.81 10.47 -6.84
C ASP A 129 3.13 11.17 -5.67
N HIS A 130 2.01 11.85 -5.95
CA HIS A 130 1.30 12.63 -4.95
C HIS A 130 0.61 11.76 -3.91
N ILE A 131 -0.13 10.73 -4.35
CA ILE A 131 -0.82 9.81 -3.43
C ILE A 131 0.16 8.96 -2.61
N SER A 132 1.37 8.70 -3.13
CA SER A 132 2.41 8.01 -2.37
C SER A 132 2.99 8.89 -1.25
N LEU A 133 3.05 10.21 -1.46
CA LEU A 133 3.52 11.18 -0.46
C LEU A 133 2.40 11.61 0.50
N HIS A 134 1.16 11.62 0.03
CA HIS A 134 -0.02 12.06 0.76
C HIS A 134 -1.14 11.03 0.62
N PRO A 135 -1.00 9.84 1.26
CA PRO A 135 -1.92 8.73 1.05
C PRO A 135 -3.30 8.96 1.65
N MET A 136 -3.47 9.99 2.48
CA MET A 136 -4.74 10.29 3.13
C MET A 136 -5.28 11.66 2.72
N MET A 137 -6.58 11.71 2.42
CA MET A 137 -7.31 12.93 2.13
C MET A 137 -8.74 12.89 2.69
N VAL A 138 -9.43 14.01 2.63
CA VAL A 138 -10.85 14.09 2.96
C VAL A 138 -11.68 13.76 1.72
N CYS A 139 -12.58 12.79 1.86
CA CYS A 139 -13.52 12.38 0.83
C CYS A 139 -14.60 13.47 0.64
N ASP A 140 -14.88 13.84 -0.59
CA ASP A 140 -15.99 14.71 -0.92
C ASP A 140 -17.26 13.91 -1.28
N ASP A 141 -18.39 14.62 -1.48
CA ASP A 141 -19.68 14.00 -1.76
C ASP A 141 -19.70 13.20 -3.08
N HIS A 142 -18.88 13.58 -4.07
CA HIS A 142 -18.81 12.87 -5.34
C HIS A 142 -18.08 11.53 -5.18
N LEU A 143 -16.92 11.54 -4.52
CA LEU A 143 -16.18 10.32 -4.21
C LEU A 143 -16.99 9.39 -3.30
N LEU A 144 -17.66 9.95 -2.27
CA LEU A 144 -18.53 9.19 -1.38
C LEU A 144 -19.68 8.52 -2.12
N SER A 145 -20.29 9.23 -3.08
CA SER A 145 -21.38 8.67 -3.91
C SER A 145 -20.89 7.50 -4.75
N LEU A 146 -19.69 7.58 -5.33
CA LEU A 146 -19.09 6.50 -6.09
C LEU A 146 -18.71 5.30 -5.19
N ILE A 147 -18.20 5.53 -3.98
CA ILE A 147 -17.92 4.48 -3.00
C ILE A 147 -19.21 3.72 -2.64
N ARG A 148 -20.30 4.44 -2.37
CA ARG A 148 -21.61 3.84 -2.06
C ARG A 148 -22.15 3.01 -3.23
N LEU A 149 -22.08 3.53 -4.45
CA LEU A 149 -22.49 2.78 -5.64
C LEU A 149 -21.65 1.51 -5.85
N LEU A 150 -20.33 1.60 -5.67
CA LEU A 150 -19.46 0.43 -5.71
C LEU A 150 -19.89 -0.62 -4.67
N HIS A 151 -20.18 -0.19 -3.43
CA HIS A 151 -20.63 -1.08 -2.37
C HIS A 151 -21.98 -1.75 -2.68
N ASP A 152 -22.93 -0.98 -3.17
CA ASP A 152 -24.27 -1.49 -3.50
C ASP A 152 -24.19 -2.52 -4.63
N TYR A 153 -23.47 -2.23 -5.72
CA TYR A 153 -23.28 -3.18 -6.81
C TYR A 153 -22.43 -4.38 -6.44
N TYR A 154 -21.46 -4.21 -5.53
CA TYR A 154 -20.66 -5.33 -5.03
C TYR A 154 -21.53 -6.35 -4.28
N ASN A 155 -22.51 -5.90 -3.52
CA ASN A 155 -23.44 -6.73 -2.75
C ASN A 155 -24.65 -7.23 -3.56
N THR A 156 -24.82 -6.79 -4.80
CA THR A 156 -25.89 -7.26 -5.68
C THR A 156 -25.61 -8.70 -6.14
N GLU A 157 -26.66 -9.51 -6.32
CA GLU A 157 -26.53 -10.87 -6.84
C GLU A 157 -25.81 -10.92 -8.19
N MET A 158 -25.01 -11.97 -8.40
CA MET A 158 -24.16 -12.14 -9.58
C MET A 158 -24.95 -12.17 -10.87
N GLN A 159 -24.90 -11.05 -11.61
CA GLN A 159 -25.32 -10.97 -13.01
C GLN A 159 -24.11 -10.72 -13.90
N ALA A 160 -24.16 -11.14 -15.16
CA ALA A 160 -23.05 -10.97 -16.10
C ALA A 160 -22.56 -9.52 -16.23
N SER A 161 -23.46 -8.54 -16.10
CA SER A 161 -23.15 -7.11 -16.19
C SER A 161 -22.52 -6.52 -14.93
N ARG A 162 -22.60 -7.19 -13.77
CA ARG A 162 -22.09 -6.67 -12.49
C ARG A 162 -20.58 -6.36 -12.56
N GLN A 163 -19.81 -7.26 -13.14
CA GLN A 163 -18.37 -7.09 -13.26
C GLN A 163 -17.99 -5.87 -14.13
N LEU A 164 -18.75 -5.63 -15.20
CA LEU A 164 -18.56 -4.46 -16.05
C LEU A 164 -18.92 -3.17 -15.30
N ILE A 165 -20.05 -3.15 -14.60
CA ILE A 165 -20.47 -2.00 -13.80
C ILE A 165 -19.43 -1.67 -12.72
N LEU A 166 -18.93 -2.67 -11.99
CA LEU A 166 -17.89 -2.46 -10.99
C LEU A 166 -16.60 -1.92 -11.61
N THR A 167 -16.22 -2.38 -12.81
CA THR A 167 -15.06 -1.87 -13.54
C THR A 167 -15.25 -0.41 -13.92
N ASP A 168 -16.40 -0.04 -14.48
CA ASP A 168 -16.66 1.33 -14.90
C ASP A 168 -16.81 2.29 -13.72
N LEU A 169 -17.45 1.86 -12.62
CA LEU A 169 -17.54 2.64 -11.38
C LEU A 169 -16.16 2.84 -10.72
N ALA A 170 -15.33 1.81 -10.68
CA ALA A 170 -13.98 1.92 -10.14
C ALA A 170 -13.12 2.85 -11.02
N HIS A 171 -13.26 2.80 -12.34
CA HIS A 171 -12.61 3.74 -13.24
C HIS A 171 -13.09 5.17 -13.00
N ALA A 172 -14.40 5.40 -12.90
CA ALA A 172 -14.97 6.71 -12.57
C ALA A 172 -14.47 7.22 -11.21
N PHE A 173 -14.35 6.33 -10.21
CA PHE A 173 -13.80 6.68 -8.90
C PHE A 173 -12.34 7.14 -9.00
N PHE A 174 -11.48 6.43 -9.73
CA PHE A 174 -10.08 6.84 -9.90
C PHE A 174 -9.95 8.18 -10.61
N LEU A 175 -10.75 8.44 -11.64
CA LEU A 175 -10.76 9.73 -12.33
C LEU A 175 -11.23 10.86 -11.43
N ALA A 176 -12.27 10.64 -10.62
CA ALA A 176 -12.76 11.62 -9.65
C ALA A 176 -11.72 11.86 -8.53
N TYR A 177 -11.07 10.80 -8.07
CA TYR A 177 -10.00 10.89 -7.07
C TYR A 177 -8.80 11.65 -7.62
N GLU A 178 -8.37 11.37 -8.85
CA GLU A 178 -7.32 12.11 -9.53
C GLU A 178 -7.66 13.61 -9.64
N LEU A 179 -8.89 13.93 -10.09
CA LEU A 179 -9.34 15.32 -10.17
C LEU A 179 -9.23 16.02 -8.82
N LYS A 180 -9.67 15.36 -7.75
CA LYS A 180 -9.59 15.88 -6.38
C LYS A 180 -8.17 16.08 -5.89
N VAL A 181 -7.27 15.15 -6.18
CA VAL A 181 -5.83 15.27 -5.88
C VAL A 181 -5.23 16.46 -6.63
N MET A 182 -5.50 16.59 -7.93
CA MET A 182 -5.00 17.70 -8.75
C MET A 182 -5.47 19.06 -8.26
N GLU A 183 -6.75 19.17 -7.87
CA GLU A 183 -7.31 20.40 -7.29
C GLU A 183 -6.69 20.74 -5.92
N THR A 184 -6.61 19.74 -5.03
CA THR A 184 -6.14 19.94 -3.65
C THR A 184 -4.68 20.38 -3.60
N PHE A 185 -3.86 19.91 -4.53
CA PHE A 185 -2.43 20.12 -4.53
C PHE A 185 -1.94 21.03 -5.67
N GLU A 186 -2.87 21.66 -6.41
CA GLU A 186 -2.56 22.57 -7.52
C GLU A 186 -1.58 21.97 -8.55
N ILE A 187 -1.79 20.69 -8.90
CA ILE A 187 -0.91 19.99 -9.83
C ILE A 187 -1.26 20.37 -11.26
N ASP A 188 -0.27 20.92 -11.98
CA ASP A 188 -0.43 21.26 -13.39
C ASP A 188 -0.36 20.02 -14.30
N ARG A 189 -1.51 19.64 -14.88
CA ARG A 189 -1.63 18.53 -15.85
C ARG A 189 -0.83 18.73 -17.12
N ASP A 190 -0.67 19.96 -17.55
CA ASP A 190 -0.02 20.28 -18.82
C ASP A 190 1.52 20.32 -18.71
N ALA A 191 2.04 20.18 -17.48
CA ALA A 191 3.48 20.23 -17.24
C ALA A 191 4.26 19.07 -17.87
N CYS A 192 3.61 17.92 -18.16
CA CYS A 192 4.28 16.76 -18.74
C CYS A 192 3.72 16.42 -20.13
N PRO A 193 4.55 16.43 -21.20
CA PRO A 193 4.10 15.99 -22.51
C PRO A 193 3.63 14.53 -22.50
N ALA A 194 2.49 14.22 -23.14
CA ALA A 194 1.84 12.91 -23.10
C ALA A 194 2.75 11.74 -23.52
N HIS A 195 3.73 11.95 -24.39
CA HIS A 195 4.68 10.90 -24.77
C HIS A 195 5.70 10.61 -23.65
N ILE A 196 6.12 11.62 -22.89
CA ILE A 196 7.01 11.48 -21.75
C ILE A 196 6.27 10.81 -20.59
N GLU A 197 5.03 11.23 -20.34
CA GLU A 197 4.18 10.63 -19.35
C GLU A 197 4.02 9.12 -19.58
N ARG A 198 3.75 8.69 -20.83
CA ARG A 198 3.72 7.26 -21.17
C ARG A 198 5.03 6.54 -20.91
N GLN A 199 6.17 7.18 -21.19
CA GLN A 199 7.49 6.60 -20.89
C GLN A 199 7.73 6.46 -19.37
N CYS A 200 7.37 7.47 -18.59
CA CYS A 200 7.46 7.40 -17.13
C CYS A 200 6.57 6.27 -16.58
N ARG A 201 5.31 6.20 -17.00
CA ARG A 201 4.40 5.13 -16.60
C ARG A 201 4.94 3.74 -16.96
N HIS A 202 5.42 3.57 -18.19
CA HIS A 202 6.00 2.31 -18.63
C HIS A 202 7.25 1.94 -17.81
N PHE A 203 8.06 2.92 -17.41
CA PHE A 203 9.17 2.70 -16.50
C PHE A 203 8.71 2.10 -15.16
N TYR A 204 7.68 2.67 -14.51
CA TYR A 204 7.19 2.15 -13.22
C TYR A 204 6.58 0.76 -13.36
N LEU A 205 5.83 0.48 -14.42
CA LEU A 205 5.33 -0.87 -14.70
C LEU A 205 6.47 -1.89 -14.89
N LEU A 206 7.53 -1.51 -15.58
CA LEU A 206 8.72 -2.35 -15.71
C LEU A 206 9.42 -2.55 -14.37
N VAL A 207 9.48 -1.53 -13.52
CA VAL A 207 10.04 -1.64 -12.17
C VAL A 207 9.23 -2.65 -11.35
N GLN A 208 7.93 -2.54 -11.28
CA GLN A 208 7.07 -3.49 -10.58
C GLN A 208 7.29 -4.93 -11.06
N LYS A 209 7.43 -5.12 -12.37
CA LYS A 209 7.60 -6.44 -12.97
C LYS A 209 8.98 -7.06 -12.72
N HIS A 210 10.04 -6.26 -12.74
CA HIS A 210 11.41 -6.76 -12.85
C HIS A 210 12.34 -6.41 -11.67
N PHE A 211 11.91 -5.65 -10.66
CA PHE A 211 12.76 -5.20 -9.55
C PHE A 211 13.41 -6.34 -8.75
N ARG A 212 12.81 -7.54 -8.75
CA ARG A 212 13.37 -8.70 -8.05
C ARG A 212 14.68 -9.15 -8.67
N GLU A 213 14.80 -9.07 -10.00
CA GLU A 213 15.94 -9.55 -10.77
C GLU A 213 16.89 -8.42 -11.20
N HIS A 214 16.33 -7.28 -11.62
CA HIS A 214 17.06 -6.16 -12.20
C HIS A 214 16.97 -4.91 -11.33
N ARG A 215 18.14 -4.40 -10.87
CA ARG A 215 18.24 -3.21 -10.02
C ARG A 215 19.11 -2.11 -10.63
N ASP A 216 19.58 -2.30 -11.84
CA ASP A 216 20.32 -1.29 -12.57
C ASP A 216 19.42 -0.51 -13.52
N VAL A 217 19.69 0.79 -13.68
CA VAL A 217 18.88 1.68 -14.53
C VAL A 217 19.04 1.34 -16.01
N GLY A 218 20.18 0.76 -16.39
CA GLY A 218 20.47 0.41 -17.78
C GLY A 218 19.50 -0.62 -18.35
N PHE A 219 19.12 -1.63 -17.55
CA PHE A 219 18.12 -2.62 -17.95
C PHE A 219 16.81 -1.93 -18.34
N TYR A 220 16.27 -1.07 -17.48
CA TYR A 220 15.00 -0.38 -17.72
C TYR A 220 15.05 0.60 -18.88
N ALA A 221 16.17 1.28 -19.04
CA ALA A 221 16.39 2.15 -20.20
C ALA A 221 16.42 1.35 -21.50
N GLY A 222 17.03 0.16 -21.49
CA GLY A 222 17.04 -0.77 -22.63
C GLY A 222 15.64 -1.23 -23.00
N GLU A 223 14.83 -1.66 -22.02
CA GLU A 223 13.43 -2.07 -22.23
C GLU A 223 12.55 -0.94 -22.82
N LEU A 224 12.85 0.31 -22.46
CA LEU A 224 12.17 1.50 -22.97
C LEU A 224 12.75 2.02 -24.30
N CYS A 225 13.78 1.37 -24.84
CA CYS A 225 14.51 1.82 -26.02
C CYS A 225 15.04 3.27 -25.91
N VAL A 226 15.49 3.67 -24.72
CA VAL A 226 16.05 5.00 -24.44
C VAL A 226 17.43 4.87 -23.77
N THR A 227 18.18 5.97 -23.69
CA THR A 227 19.42 5.99 -22.91
C THR A 227 19.12 6.12 -21.41
N ALA A 228 19.99 5.53 -20.57
CA ALA A 228 19.88 5.66 -19.10
C ALA A 228 19.91 7.13 -18.65
N ASN A 229 20.68 7.98 -19.34
CA ASN A 229 20.74 9.40 -19.05
C ASN A 229 19.42 10.11 -19.40
N TYR A 230 18.82 9.81 -20.53
CA TYR A 230 17.52 10.37 -20.92
C TYR A 230 16.44 9.93 -19.92
N LEU A 231 16.38 8.63 -19.56
CA LEU A 231 15.47 8.12 -18.53
C LEU A 231 15.65 8.86 -17.21
N ALA A 232 16.90 9.05 -16.77
CA ALA A 232 17.18 9.78 -15.52
C ALA A 232 16.71 11.25 -15.57
N VAL A 233 16.82 11.90 -16.74
CA VAL A 233 16.36 13.28 -16.93
C VAL A 233 14.85 13.37 -16.83
N ILE A 234 14.11 12.53 -17.56
CA ILE A 234 12.64 12.60 -17.58
C ILE A 234 12.04 12.21 -16.22
N ILE A 235 12.52 11.13 -15.59
CA ILE A 235 12.04 10.72 -14.28
C ILE A 235 12.34 11.80 -13.23
N ARG A 236 13.54 12.38 -13.21
CA ARG A 236 13.87 13.45 -12.28
C ARG A 236 13.02 14.71 -12.50
N LYS A 237 12.78 15.07 -13.77
CA LYS A 237 12.04 16.28 -14.10
C LYS A 237 10.55 16.15 -13.80
N TYR A 238 9.94 15.05 -14.17
CA TYR A 238 8.48 14.89 -14.15
C TYR A 238 7.96 14.06 -12.98
N CYS A 239 8.78 13.15 -12.42
CA CYS A 239 8.43 12.33 -11.25
C CYS A 239 9.20 12.74 -9.98
N ARG A 240 10.04 13.78 -10.05
CA ARG A 240 10.81 14.38 -8.93
C ARG A 240 11.69 13.40 -8.13
N GLU A 241 11.90 12.20 -8.64
CA GLU A 241 12.81 11.21 -8.07
C GLU A 241 13.83 10.73 -9.12
N THR A 242 14.77 9.88 -8.73
CA THR A 242 15.68 9.23 -9.70
C THR A 242 15.20 7.82 -10.02
N PRO A 243 15.45 7.28 -11.24
CA PRO A 243 15.10 5.89 -11.55
C PRO A 243 15.69 4.90 -10.53
N LYS A 244 16.90 5.18 -10.04
CA LYS A 244 17.55 4.36 -9.00
C LYS A 244 16.77 4.35 -7.69
N LEU A 245 16.22 5.50 -7.29
CA LEU A 245 15.42 5.62 -6.08
C LEU A 245 14.11 4.86 -6.22
N ALA A 246 13.41 4.98 -7.35
CA ALA A 246 12.18 4.24 -7.63
C ALA A 246 12.40 2.71 -7.54
N ILE A 247 13.45 2.19 -8.19
CA ILE A 247 13.80 0.76 -8.12
C ILE A 247 14.15 0.35 -6.68
N THR A 248 14.88 1.21 -5.97
CA THR A 248 15.27 0.93 -4.57
C THR A 248 14.03 0.89 -3.68
N ARG A 249 13.13 1.84 -3.80
CA ARG A 249 11.89 1.92 -3.04
C ARG A 249 11.06 0.65 -3.20
N GLN A 250 10.82 0.21 -4.44
CA GLN A 250 10.09 -1.03 -4.75
C GLN A 250 10.77 -2.26 -4.13
N THR A 251 12.09 -2.35 -4.23
CA THR A 251 12.85 -3.47 -3.65
C THR A 251 12.77 -3.48 -2.13
N ILE A 252 12.88 -2.31 -1.49
CA ILE A 252 12.78 -2.17 -0.03
C ILE A 252 11.39 -2.52 0.46
N SER A 253 10.35 -2.09 -0.26
CA SER A 253 8.96 -2.43 0.06
C SER A 253 8.75 -3.94 0.08
N GLU A 254 9.19 -4.66 -0.93
CA GLU A 254 9.12 -6.13 -0.96
C GLU A 254 9.91 -6.79 0.18
N ILE A 255 11.10 -6.28 0.51
CA ILE A 255 11.88 -6.80 1.64
C ILE A 255 11.08 -6.59 2.95
N LYS A 256 10.55 -5.39 3.18
CA LYS A 256 9.70 -5.08 4.35
C LYS A 256 8.51 -6.05 4.42
N TYR A 257 7.79 -6.20 3.31
CA TYR A 257 6.67 -7.12 3.20
C TYR A 257 7.05 -8.55 3.62
N GLN A 258 8.11 -9.11 3.04
CA GLN A 258 8.54 -10.46 3.36
C GLN A 258 9.02 -10.63 4.80
N LEU A 259 9.65 -9.58 5.37
CA LEU A 259 10.09 -9.58 6.77
C LEU A 259 8.93 -9.65 7.76
N ILE A 260 7.84 -8.94 7.47
CA ILE A 260 6.67 -8.80 8.35
C ILE A 260 5.72 -9.99 8.19
N TYR A 261 5.34 -10.26 6.94
CA TYR A 261 4.21 -11.14 6.62
C TYR A 261 4.60 -12.59 6.29
N THR A 262 5.89 -12.91 6.31
CA THR A 262 6.34 -14.30 6.10
C THR A 262 7.23 -14.79 7.23
N SER A 263 7.34 -16.12 7.34
CA SER A 263 8.30 -16.77 8.25
C SER A 263 9.67 -17.01 7.61
N LYS A 264 9.93 -16.47 6.40
CA LYS A 264 11.16 -16.70 5.66
C LYS A 264 12.38 -16.16 6.39
N THR A 265 13.50 -16.88 6.30
CA THR A 265 14.78 -16.41 6.79
C THR A 265 15.31 -15.29 5.88
N ILE A 266 16.23 -14.47 6.41
CA ILE A 266 16.90 -13.41 5.63
C ILE A 266 17.59 -14.00 4.38
N GLU A 267 18.15 -15.18 4.50
CA GLU A 267 18.79 -15.89 3.38
C GLU A 267 17.79 -16.30 2.30
N GLN A 268 16.60 -16.79 2.71
CA GLN A 268 15.53 -17.14 1.77
C GLN A 268 15.02 -15.91 1.03
N ILE A 269 14.82 -14.79 1.74
CA ILE A 269 14.40 -13.52 1.14
C ILE A 269 15.45 -13.03 0.14
N ALA A 270 16.73 -13.05 0.53
CA ALA A 270 17.83 -12.65 -0.35
C ALA A 270 17.86 -13.48 -1.64
N LYS A 271 17.66 -14.79 -1.53
CA LYS A 271 17.63 -15.71 -2.68
C LYS A 271 16.44 -15.43 -3.61
N GLU A 272 15.23 -15.24 -3.04
CA GLU A 272 14.02 -14.95 -3.84
C GLU A 272 14.08 -13.60 -4.55
N LEU A 273 14.74 -12.64 -3.94
CA LEU A 273 14.94 -11.32 -4.54
C LEU A 273 16.23 -11.23 -5.35
N HIS A 274 16.86 -12.36 -5.67
CA HIS A 274 18.07 -12.45 -6.50
C HIS A 274 19.21 -11.52 -6.04
N PHE A 275 19.39 -11.41 -4.71
CA PHE A 275 20.59 -10.77 -4.16
C PHE A 275 21.77 -11.74 -4.22
N PRO A 276 23.02 -11.25 -4.43
CA PRO A 276 24.19 -12.09 -4.44
C PRO A 276 24.35 -12.91 -3.15
N ASP A 277 24.06 -12.29 -2.01
CA ASP A 277 24.07 -12.89 -0.68
C ASP A 277 23.21 -12.09 0.30
N SER A 278 22.92 -12.68 1.47
CA SER A 278 22.13 -12.03 2.53
C SER A 278 22.85 -10.81 3.12
N SER A 279 24.18 -10.82 3.19
CA SER A 279 24.96 -9.68 3.71
C SER A 279 24.85 -8.47 2.79
N TYR A 280 24.84 -8.68 1.47
CA TYR A 280 24.61 -7.61 0.51
C TYR A 280 23.19 -7.01 0.67
N MET A 281 22.16 -7.86 0.81
CA MET A 281 20.79 -7.41 1.07
C MET A 281 20.69 -6.62 2.38
N CYS A 282 21.36 -7.06 3.46
CA CYS A 282 21.40 -6.34 4.73
C CYS A 282 21.99 -4.93 4.57
N ARG A 283 23.12 -4.81 3.86
CA ARG A 283 23.75 -3.50 3.58
C ARG A 283 22.86 -2.63 2.69
N TYR A 284 22.22 -3.21 1.69
CA TYR A 284 21.31 -2.52 0.78
C TYR A 284 20.11 -1.93 1.56
N PHE A 285 19.47 -2.75 2.38
CA PHE A 285 18.35 -2.34 3.22
C PHE A 285 18.75 -1.25 4.22
N ARG A 286 19.87 -1.46 4.95
CA ARG A 286 20.36 -0.47 5.92
C ARG A 286 20.72 0.86 5.27
N ARG A 287 21.29 0.86 4.07
CA ARG A 287 21.60 2.09 3.32
C ARG A 287 20.34 2.86 2.94
N ALA A 288 19.28 2.16 2.58
CA ALA A 288 18.03 2.76 2.14
C ALA A 288 17.13 3.21 3.30
N THR A 289 17.11 2.46 4.41
CA THR A 289 16.17 2.70 5.53
C THR A 289 16.82 3.25 6.80
N GLY A 290 18.15 3.22 6.90
CA GLY A 290 18.90 3.56 8.12
C GLY A 290 18.87 2.46 9.20
N ARG A 291 18.11 1.37 9.02
CA ARG A 291 17.85 0.33 10.03
C ARG A 291 18.39 -1.04 9.62
N ALA A 292 18.66 -1.89 10.62
CA ALA A 292 19.02 -3.28 10.37
C ALA A 292 17.76 -4.13 10.12
N LEU A 293 17.85 -5.17 9.26
CA LEU A 293 16.73 -6.07 8.93
C LEU A 293 16.14 -6.76 10.17
N ASP A 294 17.01 -7.27 11.07
CA ASP A 294 16.56 -7.95 12.29
C ASP A 294 15.89 -7.00 13.29
N GLU A 295 16.36 -5.76 13.36
CA GLU A 295 15.76 -4.70 14.16
C GLU A 295 14.36 -4.37 13.62
N TYR A 296 14.26 -4.14 12.32
CA TYR A 296 13.01 -3.88 11.64
C TYR A 296 11.99 -5.01 11.85
N ARG A 297 12.41 -6.28 11.68
CA ARG A 297 11.54 -7.45 11.90
C ARG A 297 11.04 -7.55 13.34
N ARG A 298 11.87 -7.22 14.33
CA ARG A 298 11.48 -7.29 15.75
C ARG A 298 10.51 -6.18 16.16
N GLU A 299 10.64 -5.00 15.57
CA GLU A 299 9.78 -3.86 15.87
C GLU A 299 8.40 -4.00 15.23
N MET A 300 8.32 -4.70 14.09
CA MET A 300 7.10 -4.82 13.28
C MET A 300 6.36 -6.16 13.48
N LYS A 301 6.90 -7.12 14.20
CA LYS A 301 6.25 -8.37 14.64
C LYS A 301 5.91 -8.33 16.13
#